data_064758c552897c06baac29e9499cc5bf
#
_entry.id   064758c552897c06baac29e9499cc5bf
#
_cell.length_a   1.000
_cell.length_b   1.000
_cell.length_c   1.000
_cell.angle_alpha   90.00
_cell.angle_beta   90.00
_cell.angle_gamma   90.00
#
_symmetry.space_group_name_H-M   'P 1'
#
loop_
_entity.id
_entity.type
_entity.pdbx_description
1 polymer ?
#
loop_
_entity_poly.entity_id
_entity_poly.type
_entity_poly.pdbx_seq_one_letter_code
_entity_poly.pdbx_strand_id
1 'polypeptide(L)'
;DNFSMTLAGYFNYFSYFKKDRHFWDNNVDVNLGYVQTTSAGSRKNDDRFDFLSKYGYKMDTSGKWFISALFNFRSQFFDGYTYSNNIGTFSSTILSPAYIIVSAGLDYKPNYKFSVFLSPLTSRTTVVMNQFLSQKGAYGVPKGSKSVSEVGAFATLNYNNTFSKNITYKARLDLFSNYQNNPGNVDLFMTNQLTMKVAKNLSASYSLDMIYDDDVRLFGPNKTSPGLQLKSLIGLGYIKSLNVKKRLIAR
;
A
#
# COMPACT_ATOMS: atom_id res chain seq x y z
N ASP A 1 16.45 5.59 -31.79
CA ASP A 1 15.06 5.31 -31.42
C ASP A 1 15.06 4.71 -30.01
N ASN A 2 14.46 5.41 -29.05
CA ASN A 2 14.32 4.91 -27.68
C ASN A 2 12.99 4.15 -27.57
N PHE A 3 13.05 2.83 -27.63
CA PHE A 3 11.89 1.98 -27.36
C PHE A 3 11.76 1.74 -25.86
N SER A 4 10.55 1.86 -25.32
CA SER A 4 10.21 1.49 -23.96
C SER A 4 8.92 0.70 -23.94
N MET A 5 8.94 -0.45 -23.28
CA MET A 5 7.76 -1.31 -23.08
C MET A 5 7.65 -1.66 -21.59
N THR A 6 6.47 -1.50 -21.02
CA THR A 6 6.18 -1.91 -19.64
C THR A 6 5.21 -3.08 -19.64
N LEU A 7 5.55 -4.14 -18.91
CA LEU A 7 4.67 -5.24 -18.60
C LEU A 7 4.32 -5.17 -17.11
N ALA A 8 3.03 -5.07 -16.78
CA ALA A 8 2.57 -5.03 -15.40
C ALA A 8 1.43 -6.03 -15.17
N GLY A 9 1.47 -6.72 -14.04
CA GLY A 9 0.42 -7.61 -13.55
C GLY A 9 -0.14 -7.08 -12.23
N TYR A 10 -1.45 -7.13 -12.10
CA TYR A 10 -2.16 -6.75 -10.89
C TYR A 10 -3.14 -7.85 -10.49
N PHE A 11 -3.07 -8.28 -9.23
CA PHE A 11 -4.00 -9.22 -8.64
C PHE A 11 -4.60 -8.60 -7.38
N ASN A 12 -5.92 -8.60 -7.29
CA ASN A 12 -6.64 -8.18 -6.09
C ASN A 12 -7.62 -9.29 -5.68
N TYR A 13 -7.57 -9.67 -4.41
CA TYR A 13 -8.53 -10.56 -3.79
C TYR A 13 -9.14 -9.88 -2.58
N PHE A 14 -10.46 -9.84 -2.53
CA PHE A 14 -11.22 -9.28 -1.44
C PHE A 14 -12.19 -10.33 -0.86
N SER A 15 -12.20 -10.45 0.46
CA SER A 15 -13.13 -11.32 1.19
C SER A 15 -13.82 -10.53 2.30
N TYR A 16 -15.11 -10.60 2.33
CA TYR A 16 -15.95 -9.90 3.28
C TYR A 16 -16.81 -10.90 4.06
N PHE A 17 -16.73 -10.85 5.39
CA PHE A 17 -17.57 -11.61 6.29
C PHE A 17 -18.42 -10.65 7.13
N LYS A 18 -19.73 -10.96 7.23
CA LYS A 18 -20.66 -10.23 8.10
C LYS A 18 -21.55 -11.21 8.83
N LYS A 19 -21.60 -11.11 10.17
CA LYS A 19 -22.53 -11.83 11.02
C LYS A 19 -22.94 -10.91 12.18
N ASP A 20 -24.23 -10.62 12.29
CA ASP A 20 -24.82 -9.75 13.32
C ASP A 20 -24.12 -8.36 13.38
N ARG A 21 -23.39 -8.11 14.46
CA ARG A 21 -22.60 -6.89 14.67
C ARG A 21 -21.14 -7.01 14.26
N HIS A 22 -20.71 -8.19 13.77
CA HIS A 22 -19.33 -8.49 13.41
C HIS A 22 -19.10 -8.35 11.92
N PHE A 23 -18.00 -7.71 11.56
CA PHE A 23 -17.56 -7.48 10.19
C PHE A 23 -16.07 -7.82 10.09
N TRP A 24 -15.69 -8.50 9.05
CA TRP A 24 -14.29 -8.85 8.82
C TRP A 24 -13.97 -8.71 7.34
N ASP A 25 -13.18 -7.69 7.04
CA ASP A 25 -12.74 -7.34 5.70
C ASP A 25 -11.29 -7.78 5.52
N ASN A 26 -11.02 -8.55 4.47
CA ASN A 26 -9.67 -8.95 4.10
C ASN A 26 -9.42 -8.55 2.65
N ASN A 27 -8.26 -7.97 2.39
CA ASN A 27 -7.82 -7.59 1.07
C ASN A 27 -6.38 -8.03 0.83
N VAL A 28 -6.11 -8.61 -0.33
CA VAL A 28 -4.77 -8.93 -0.81
C VAL A 28 -4.58 -8.21 -2.13
N ASP A 29 -3.57 -7.36 -2.21
CA ASP A 29 -3.13 -6.68 -3.42
C ASP A 29 -1.73 -7.14 -3.79
N VAL A 30 -1.54 -7.56 -5.03
CA VAL A 30 -0.25 -7.92 -5.61
C VAL A 30 -0.04 -7.13 -6.89
N ASN A 31 1.05 -6.38 -6.94
CA ASN A 31 1.48 -5.66 -8.12
C ASN A 31 2.87 -6.14 -8.52
N LEU A 32 3.04 -6.46 -9.79
CA LEU A 32 4.33 -6.82 -10.38
C LEU A 32 4.48 -6.08 -11.69
N GLY A 33 5.64 -5.47 -11.92
CA GLY A 33 5.89 -4.72 -13.13
C GLY A 33 7.36 -4.68 -13.51
N TYR A 34 7.61 -4.78 -14.82
CA TYR A 34 8.93 -4.64 -15.43
C TYR A 34 8.84 -3.69 -16.59
N VAL A 35 9.84 -2.85 -16.72
CA VAL A 35 10.04 -1.97 -17.87
C VAL A 35 11.26 -2.42 -18.64
N GLN A 36 11.12 -2.59 -19.94
CA GLN A 36 12.20 -2.84 -20.88
C GLN A 36 12.46 -1.58 -21.68
N THR A 37 13.71 -1.11 -21.70
CA THR A 37 14.12 0.03 -22.52
C THR A 37 15.35 -0.34 -23.36
N THR A 38 15.51 0.27 -24.52
CA THR A 38 16.67 0.03 -25.38
C THR A 38 17.97 0.43 -24.70
N SER A 39 17.95 1.52 -23.92
CA SER A 39 19.15 2.11 -23.31
C SER A 39 19.52 1.50 -21.95
N ALA A 40 18.56 0.91 -21.22
CA ALA A 40 18.77 0.50 -19.83
C ALA A 40 18.41 -0.98 -19.55
N GLY A 41 17.97 -1.72 -20.58
CA GLY A 41 17.57 -3.12 -20.45
C GLY A 41 16.27 -3.29 -19.64
N SER A 42 16.11 -4.47 -19.04
CA SER A 42 14.94 -4.81 -18.22
C SER A 42 15.14 -4.39 -16.78
N ARG A 43 14.18 -3.65 -16.23
CA ARG A 43 14.19 -3.19 -14.82
C ARG A 43 12.84 -3.39 -14.19
N LYS A 44 12.86 -3.80 -12.92
CA LYS A 44 11.66 -3.86 -12.08
C LYS A 44 11.19 -2.43 -11.80
N ASN A 45 9.92 -2.14 -12.11
CA ASN A 45 9.31 -0.83 -11.84
C ASN A 45 8.16 -0.90 -10.83
N ASP A 46 7.60 -2.10 -10.58
CA ASP A 46 6.63 -2.34 -9.52
C ASP A 46 6.81 -3.73 -8.93
N ASP A 47 6.68 -3.84 -7.61
CA ASP A 47 6.73 -5.10 -6.88
C ASP A 47 6.18 -4.85 -5.48
N ARG A 48 4.93 -5.20 -5.27
CA ARG A 48 4.26 -4.97 -4.01
C ARG A 48 3.32 -6.12 -3.68
N PHE A 49 3.43 -6.60 -2.47
CA PHE A 49 2.46 -7.43 -1.79
C PHE A 49 1.89 -6.63 -0.63
N ASP A 50 0.58 -6.46 -0.57
CA ASP A 50 -0.13 -5.77 0.50
C ASP A 50 -1.30 -6.64 0.98
N PHE A 51 -1.25 -7.07 2.23
CA PHE A 51 -2.33 -7.80 2.89
C PHE A 51 -2.91 -6.94 4.00
N LEU A 52 -4.19 -6.62 3.90
CA LEU A 52 -4.96 -5.90 4.89
C LEU A 52 -6.06 -6.78 5.45
N SER A 53 -6.12 -6.89 6.77
CA SER A 53 -7.20 -7.56 7.50
C SER A 53 -7.76 -6.61 8.53
N LYS A 54 -9.06 -6.32 8.48
CA LYS A 54 -9.73 -5.42 9.40
C LYS A 54 -10.99 -6.08 9.96
N TYR A 55 -10.97 -6.28 11.27
CA TYR A 55 -12.14 -6.73 12.02
C TYR A 55 -12.83 -5.52 12.65
N GLY A 56 -14.16 -5.47 12.60
CA GLY A 56 -14.97 -4.41 13.18
C GLY A 56 -16.17 -4.94 13.92
N TYR A 57 -16.42 -4.35 15.08
CA TYR A 57 -17.65 -4.57 15.85
C TYR A 57 -18.52 -3.32 15.79
N LYS A 58 -19.76 -3.49 15.31
CA LYS A 58 -20.72 -2.41 15.13
C LYS A 58 -21.19 -1.86 16.48
N MET A 59 -20.99 -0.56 16.71
CA MET A 59 -21.30 0.11 17.96
C MET A 59 -22.74 0.64 18.02
N ASP A 60 -23.24 1.12 16.89
CA ASP A 60 -24.49 1.88 16.81
C ASP A 60 -25.56 1.18 15.97
N THR A 61 -26.81 1.60 16.13
CA THR A 61 -27.95 1.10 15.36
C THR A 61 -27.91 1.59 13.91
N SER A 62 -27.33 2.78 13.65
CA SER A 62 -27.20 3.33 12.30
C SER A 62 -26.24 2.53 11.41
N GLY A 63 -25.33 1.74 12.03
CA GLY A 63 -24.39 0.89 11.32
C GLY A 63 -23.25 1.64 10.64
N LYS A 64 -22.93 2.82 11.13
CA LYS A 64 -21.86 3.66 10.57
C LYS A 64 -20.60 3.63 11.42
N TRP A 65 -20.70 3.35 12.72
CA TRP A 65 -19.60 3.36 13.67
C TRP A 65 -19.22 1.96 14.12
N PHE A 66 -17.90 1.68 14.12
CA PHE A 66 -17.35 0.40 14.54
C PHE A 66 -16.13 0.62 15.44
N ILE A 67 -15.98 -0.20 16.47
CA ILE A 67 -14.67 -0.45 17.07
C ILE A 67 -13.98 -1.45 16.19
N SER A 68 -12.74 -1.17 15.77
CA SER A 68 -12.05 -2.00 14.81
C SER A 68 -10.60 -2.27 15.20
N ALA A 69 -10.15 -3.48 14.86
CA ALA A 69 -8.74 -3.85 14.86
C ALA A 69 -8.29 -4.05 13.40
N LEU A 70 -7.11 -3.52 13.08
CA LEU A 70 -6.53 -3.58 11.75
C LEU A 70 -5.15 -4.20 11.83
N PHE A 71 -4.89 -5.14 10.93
CA PHE A 71 -3.59 -5.69 10.63
C PHE A 71 -3.27 -5.41 9.16
N ASN A 72 -2.11 -4.84 8.89
CA ASN A 72 -1.60 -4.68 7.53
C ASN A 72 -0.17 -5.21 7.45
N PHE A 73 0.08 -6.01 6.45
CA PHE A 73 1.41 -6.50 6.10
C PHE A 73 1.72 -6.12 4.67
N ARG A 74 2.84 -5.42 4.47
CA ARG A 74 3.31 -5.02 3.14
C ARG A 74 4.75 -5.43 2.95
N SER A 75 5.08 -6.00 1.79
CA SER A 75 6.44 -6.33 1.38
C SER A 75 6.52 -6.40 -0.14
N GLN A 76 7.58 -6.98 -0.64
CA GLN A 76 7.84 -7.28 -2.05
C GLN A 76 8.35 -8.71 -2.20
N PHE A 77 8.45 -9.20 -3.46
CA PHE A 77 8.87 -10.57 -3.74
C PHE A 77 10.31 -10.67 -4.24
N PHE A 78 10.73 -9.74 -5.11
CA PHE A 78 11.96 -9.84 -5.89
C PHE A 78 12.96 -8.76 -5.51
N ASP A 79 14.22 -8.99 -5.87
CA ASP A 79 15.28 -8.03 -5.69
C ASP A 79 14.98 -6.72 -6.42
N GLY A 80 15.26 -5.62 -5.73
CA GLY A 80 15.14 -4.27 -6.26
C GLY A 80 16.50 -3.58 -6.32
N TYR A 81 16.68 -2.74 -7.33
CA TYR A 81 17.89 -1.98 -7.56
C TYR A 81 17.57 -0.50 -7.79
N THR A 82 18.37 0.37 -7.21
CA THR A 82 18.37 1.79 -7.53
C THR A 82 19.47 2.05 -8.55
N TYR A 83 19.14 2.76 -9.63
CA TYR A 83 20.07 2.98 -10.74
C TYR A 83 20.59 4.42 -10.75
N SER A 84 21.91 4.55 -10.86
CA SER A 84 22.59 5.82 -11.12
C SER A 84 23.57 5.60 -12.24
N ASN A 85 23.49 6.40 -13.31
CA ASN A 85 24.31 6.24 -14.53
C ASN A 85 24.34 4.78 -15.07
N ASN A 86 23.19 4.14 -15.12
CA ASN A 86 23.01 2.73 -15.51
C ASN A 86 23.66 1.69 -14.58
N ILE A 87 24.29 2.10 -13.48
CA ILE A 87 24.85 1.19 -12.48
C ILE A 87 23.76 0.89 -11.44
N GLY A 88 23.39 -0.39 -11.34
CA GLY A 88 22.39 -0.87 -10.37
C GLY A 88 23.01 -1.08 -8.99
N THR A 89 22.50 -0.42 -7.98
CA THR A 89 22.82 -0.66 -6.56
C THR A 89 21.69 -1.42 -5.92
N PHE A 90 21.98 -2.57 -5.32
CA PHE A 90 21.00 -3.38 -4.60
C PHE A 90 20.35 -2.57 -3.48
N SER A 91 19.01 -2.51 -3.50
CA SER A 91 18.26 -1.64 -2.60
C SER A 91 17.17 -2.36 -1.81
N SER A 92 16.62 -3.46 -2.31
CA SER A 92 15.50 -4.15 -1.65
C SER A 92 15.38 -5.61 -2.08
N THR A 93 14.74 -6.44 -1.25
CA THR A 93 14.40 -7.84 -1.54
C THR A 93 13.21 -8.27 -0.68
N ILE A 94 12.80 -9.52 -0.76
CA ILE A 94 11.72 -10.07 0.09
C ILE A 94 12.02 -9.79 1.59
N LEU A 95 11.02 -9.30 2.34
CA LEU A 95 11.14 -8.90 3.75
C LEU A 95 12.25 -7.85 4.01
N SER A 96 12.62 -7.09 3.00
CA SER A 96 13.65 -6.05 3.12
C SER A 96 13.40 -4.91 2.09
N PRO A 97 12.40 -4.02 2.38
CA PRO A 97 11.65 -3.92 3.63
C PRO A 97 10.39 -4.80 3.68
N ALA A 98 9.94 -5.11 4.89
CA ALA A 98 8.55 -5.41 5.16
C ALA A 98 8.01 -4.45 6.22
N TYR A 99 6.72 -4.08 6.09
CA TYR A 99 6.02 -3.21 7.01
C TYR A 99 4.85 -3.95 7.62
N ILE A 100 4.76 -3.93 8.94
CA ILE A 100 3.69 -4.54 9.71
C ILE A 100 3.01 -3.45 10.52
N ILE A 101 1.69 -3.29 10.36
CA ILE A 101 0.89 -2.35 11.14
C ILE A 101 -0.16 -3.15 11.91
N VAL A 102 -0.22 -2.92 13.22
CA VAL A 102 -1.27 -3.44 14.09
C VAL A 102 -1.91 -2.23 14.78
N SER A 103 -3.21 -2.07 14.63
CA SER A 103 -3.94 -0.89 15.10
C SER A 103 -5.25 -1.29 15.75
N ALA A 104 -5.65 -0.54 16.78
CA ALA A 104 -6.98 -0.60 17.37
C ALA A 104 -7.58 0.81 17.41
N GLY A 105 -8.84 0.95 16.96
CA GLY A 105 -9.43 2.28 16.85
C GLY A 105 -10.89 2.28 16.44
N LEU A 106 -11.36 3.43 15.97
CA LEU A 106 -12.71 3.67 15.50
C LEU A 106 -12.76 3.74 13.98
N ASP A 107 -13.71 3.05 13.41
CA ASP A 107 -13.97 3.04 11.96
C ASP A 107 -15.33 3.67 11.68
N TYR A 108 -15.36 4.70 10.86
CA TYR A 108 -16.57 5.38 10.43
C TYR A 108 -16.83 5.10 8.96
N LYS A 109 -17.95 4.44 8.68
CA LYS A 109 -18.38 4.06 7.32
C LYS A 109 -19.75 4.66 7.04
N PRO A 110 -19.85 5.95 6.64
CA PRO A 110 -21.14 6.60 6.37
C PRO A 110 -21.90 5.94 5.21
N ASN A 111 -21.16 5.39 4.26
CA ASN A 111 -21.69 4.68 3.10
C ASN A 111 -20.66 3.68 2.56
N TYR A 112 -21.00 2.94 1.51
CA TYR A 112 -20.13 1.94 0.88
C TYR A 112 -18.95 2.53 0.07
N LYS A 113 -18.96 3.85 -0.16
CA LYS A 113 -17.92 4.53 -0.97
C LYS A 113 -16.78 5.08 -0.14
N PHE A 114 -17.06 5.40 1.12
CA PHE A 114 -16.13 6.14 1.98
C PHE A 114 -16.01 5.50 3.36
N SER A 115 -14.79 5.41 3.86
CA SER A 115 -14.51 5.02 5.25
C SER A 115 -13.32 5.79 5.80
N VAL A 116 -13.37 6.04 7.11
CA VAL A 116 -12.27 6.62 7.88
C VAL A 116 -12.04 5.74 9.10
N PHE A 117 -10.82 5.26 9.26
CA PHE A 117 -10.38 4.56 10.44
C PHE A 117 -9.37 5.43 11.18
N LEU A 118 -9.60 5.66 12.46
CA LEU A 118 -8.77 6.46 13.35
C LEU A 118 -8.29 5.58 14.51
N SER A 119 -7.00 5.45 14.66
CA SER A 119 -6.38 4.67 15.71
C SER A 119 -5.44 5.54 16.55
N PRO A 120 -5.75 5.77 17.84
CA PRO A 120 -4.82 6.40 18.76
C PRO A 120 -3.70 5.46 19.22
N LEU A 121 -3.84 4.16 18.97
CA LEU A 121 -2.86 3.14 19.37
C LEU A 121 -2.54 2.23 18.18
N THR A 122 -1.41 2.48 17.58
CA THR A 122 -0.88 1.72 16.44
C THR A 122 0.56 1.37 16.69
N SER A 123 0.93 0.11 16.44
CA SER A 123 2.31 -0.33 16.30
C SER A 123 2.64 -0.45 14.82
N ARG A 124 3.69 0.23 14.36
CA ARG A 124 4.30 0.10 13.04
C ARG A 124 5.66 -0.54 13.20
N THR A 125 5.89 -1.68 12.57
CA THR A 125 7.19 -2.37 12.59
C THR A 125 7.73 -2.44 11.18
N THR A 126 8.93 -1.89 11.00
CA THR A 126 9.71 -2.03 9.77
C THR A 126 10.72 -3.17 9.96
N VAL A 127 10.75 -4.11 9.01
CA VAL A 127 11.61 -5.30 9.04
C VAL A 127 12.57 -5.26 7.85
N VAL A 128 13.85 -5.57 8.11
CA VAL A 128 14.92 -5.68 7.10
C VAL A 128 15.71 -6.96 7.38
N MET A 129 15.30 -8.07 6.78
CA MET A 129 15.91 -9.38 7.01
C MET A 129 17.26 -9.56 6.31
N ASN A 130 17.47 -8.87 5.19
CA ASN A 130 18.71 -8.92 4.43
C ASN A 130 19.85 -8.27 5.21
N GLN A 131 20.93 -9.01 5.43
CA GLN A 131 22.06 -8.58 6.26
C GLN A 131 22.78 -7.34 5.69
N PHE A 132 22.98 -7.28 4.38
CA PHE A 132 23.65 -6.14 3.75
C PHE A 132 22.85 -4.83 3.92
N LEU A 133 21.53 -4.88 3.74
CA LEU A 133 20.66 -3.72 3.93
C LEU A 133 20.56 -3.33 5.41
N SER A 134 20.47 -4.30 6.32
CA SER A 134 20.47 -4.08 7.75
C SER A 134 21.77 -3.39 8.23
N GLN A 135 22.92 -3.85 7.78
CA GLN A 135 24.21 -3.23 8.12
C GLN A 135 24.35 -1.79 7.60
N LYS A 136 23.63 -1.45 6.52
CA LYS A 136 23.56 -0.08 6.01
C LYS A 136 22.58 0.82 6.78
N GLY A 137 21.74 0.28 7.65
CA GLY A 137 20.67 1.02 8.29
C GLY A 137 19.57 1.42 7.30
N ALA A 138 19.29 0.56 6.32
CA ALA A 138 18.27 0.83 5.31
C ALA A 138 16.87 0.90 5.93
N TYR A 139 15.98 1.72 5.35
CA TYR A 139 14.58 1.87 5.74
C TYR A 139 14.34 2.31 7.19
N GLY A 140 15.26 3.09 7.77
CA GLY A 140 15.17 3.57 9.15
C GLY A 140 15.46 2.52 10.23
N VAL A 141 15.81 1.29 9.86
CA VAL A 141 16.19 0.26 10.82
C VAL A 141 17.62 0.52 11.30
N PRO A 142 17.90 0.53 12.61
CA PRO A 142 19.24 0.75 13.13
C PRO A 142 20.26 -0.25 12.53
N LYS A 143 21.48 0.22 12.26
CA LYS A 143 22.53 -0.59 11.64
C LYS A 143 22.75 -1.88 12.39
N GLY A 144 22.69 -3.00 11.67
CA GLY A 144 22.85 -4.34 12.22
C GLY A 144 21.59 -4.93 12.85
N SER A 145 20.56 -4.14 13.08
CA SER A 145 19.26 -4.60 13.55
C SER A 145 18.40 -5.11 12.41
N LYS A 146 17.49 -6.03 12.68
CA LYS A 146 16.57 -6.59 11.67
C LYS A 146 15.21 -5.92 11.66
N SER A 147 14.90 -5.12 12.67
CA SER A 147 13.61 -4.42 12.75
C SER A 147 13.69 -3.20 13.64
N VAL A 148 12.74 -2.30 13.44
CA VAL A 148 12.42 -1.19 14.34
C VAL A 148 10.92 -1.13 14.50
N SER A 149 10.44 -0.90 15.71
CA SER A 149 9.02 -0.75 16.01
C SER A 149 8.76 0.63 16.58
N GLU A 150 7.69 1.25 16.11
CA GLU A 150 7.24 2.58 16.48
C GLU A 150 5.80 2.48 16.99
N VAL A 151 5.45 3.31 17.94
CA VAL A 151 4.09 3.41 18.48
C VAL A 151 3.58 4.82 18.20
N GLY A 152 2.36 4.91 17.67
CA GLY A 152 1.82 6.20 17.28
C GLY A 152 0.33 6.21 17.00
N ALA A 153 -0.15 7.35 16.51
CA ALA A 153 -1.47 7.51 15.94
C ALA A 153 -1.45 7.11 14.45
N PHE A 154 -2.53 6.50 14.01
CA PHE A 154 -2.72 6.12 12.61
C PHE A 154 -4.12 6.50 12.15
N ALA A 155 -4.21 7.07 10.96
CA ALA A 155 -5.46 7.31 10.29
C ALA A 155 -5.41 6.73 8.87
N THR A 156 -6.49 6.06 8.43
CA THR A 156 -6.62 5.69 7.03
C THR A 156 -7.99 6.09 6.50
N LEU A 157 -7.97 6.78 5.37
CA LEU A 157 -9.15 7.17 4.63
C LEU A 157 -9.21 6.36 3.34
N ASN A 158 -10.37 5.80 3.06
CA ASN A 158 -10.59 5.05 1.82
C ASN A 158 -11.79 5.64 1.09
N TYR A 159 -11.63 5.85 -0.20
CA TYR A 159 -12.69 6.24 -1.12
C TYR A 159 -12.69 5.33 -2.33
N ASN A 160 -13.86 4.76 -2.64
CA ASN A 160 -14.04 3.89 -3.80
C ASN A 160 -15.38 4.23 -4.44
N ASN A 161 -15.36 4.72 -5.66
CA ASN A 161 -16.58 5.08 -6.38
C ASN A 161 -16.50 4.64 -7.84
N THR A 162 -17.61 4.12 -8.32
CA THR A 162 -17.83 3.84 -9.74
C THR A 162 -18.73 4.94 -10.28
N PHE A 163 -18.14 5.93 -10.98
CA PHE A 163 -18.83 7.09 -11.52
C PHE A 163 -19.74 6.73 -12.69
N SER A 164 -19.35 5.69 -13.43
CA SER A 164 -20.15 5.17 -14.55
C SER A 164 -19.86 3.67 -14.69
N LYS A 165 -20.59 2.97 -15.58
CA LYS A 165 -20.33 1.54 -15.88
C LYS A 165 -18.87 1.26 -16.28
N ASN A 166 -18.14 2.28 -16.70
CA ASN A 166 -16.81 2.16 -17.27
C ASN A 166 -15.71 2.86 -16.45
N ILE A 167 -16.05 3.69 -15.46
CA ILE A 167 -15.05 4.50 -14.73
C ILE A 167 -15.14 4.21 -13.24
N THR A 168 -14.06 3.68 -12.68
CA THR A 168 -13.90 3.44 -11.25
C THR A 168 -12.69 4.21 -10.72
N TYR A 169 -12.86 4.88 -9.60
CA TYR A 169 -11.81 5.58 -8.89
C TYR A 169 -11.68 5.03 -7.48
N LYS A 170 -10.45 4.72 -7.08
CA LYS A 170 -10.08 4.28 -5.73
C LYS A 170 -9.00 5.21 -5.21
N ALA A 171 -9.14 5.64 -3.97
CA ALA A 171 -8.12 6.39 -3.26
C ALA A 171 -7.98 5.85 -1.84
N ARG A 172 -6.75 5.78 -1.36
CA ARG A 172 -6.41 5.48 0.03
C ARG A 172 -5.37 6.49 0.49
N LEU A 173 -5.59 7.06 1.67
CA LEU A 173 -4.64 7.93 2.36
C LEU A 173 -4.38 7.33 3.73
N ASP A 174 -3.13 6.98 4.00
CA ASP A 174 -2.62 6.55 5.29
C ASP A 174 -1.78 7.67 5.89
N LEU A 175 -2.03 8.00 7.15
CA LEU A 175 -1.29 8.98 7.93
C LEU A 175 -0.78 8.30 9.20
N PHE A 176 0.47 8.52 9.54
CA PHE A 176 1.06 8.00 10.77
C PHE A 176 1.86 9.09 11.48
N SER A 177 1.66 9.23 12.79
CA SER A 177 2.40 10.13 13.66
C SER A 177 3.07 9.31 14.75
N ASN A 178 4.39 9.33 14.79
CA ASN A 178 5.20 8.60 15.76
C ASN A 178 5.21 9.32 17.11
N TYR A 179 4.70 8.71 18.16
CA TYR A 179 4.70 9.30 19.51
C TYR A 179 6.08 9.38 20.15
N GLN A 180 7.02 8.54 19.69
CA GLN A 180 8.36 8.42 20.27
C GLN A 180 9.38 9.36 19.59
N ASN A 181 9.07 9.85 18.39
CA ASN A 181 9.96 10.70 17.63
C ASN A 181 9.17 11.75 16.86
N ASN A 182 9.30 13.04 17.24
CA ASN A 182 8.67 14.19 16.60
C ASN A 182 7.18 13.98 16.25
N PRO A 183 6.27 13.88 17.23
CA PRO A 183 4.86 13.59 16.97
C PRO A 183 4.15 14.60 16.06
N GLY A 184 4.71 15.80 15.88
CA GLY A 184 4.21 16.80 14.95
C GLY A 184 4.50 16.48 13.48
N ASN A 185 5.44 15.58 13.20
CA ASN A 185 5.74 15.13 11.86
C ASN A 185 4.83 13.96 11.52
N VAL A 186 4.12 14.07 10.41
CA VAL A 186 3.16 13.07 9.97
C VAL A 186 3.64 12.46 8.67
N ASP A 187 3.89 11.15 8.71
CA ASP A 187 4.15 10.36 7.52
C ASP A 187 2.88 10.20 6.71
N LEU A 188 2.98 10.31 5.40
CA LEU A 188 1.88 10.21 4.48
C LEU A 188 2.16 9.13 3.42
N PHE A 189 1.20 8.24 3.23
CA PHE A 189 1.16 7.34 2.09
C PHE A 189 -0.20 7.45 1.42
N MET A 190 -0.23 7.87 0.16
CA MET A 190 -1.47 8.01 -0.59
C MET A 190 -1.38 7.23 -1.90
N THR A 191 -2.41 6.46 -2.20
CA THR A 191 -2.57 5.81 -3.49
C THR A 191 -3.86 6.30 -4.16
N ASN A 192 -3.77 6.59 -5.45
CA ASN A 192 -4.91 6.94 -6.29
C ASN A 192 -4.91 6.03 -7.50
N GLN A 193 -6.04 5.47 -7.84
CA GLN A 193 -6.21 4.64 -9.01
C GLN A 193 -7.50 5.00 -9.74
N LEU A 194 -7.35 5.47 -10.96
CA LEU A 194 -8.44 5.65 -11.92
C LEU A 194 -8.39 4.51 -12.93
N THR A 195 -9.48 3.78 -13.08
CA THR A 195 -9.61 2.70 -14.05
C THR A 195 -10.75 2.99 -15.00
N MET A 196 -10.47 2.96 -16.29
CA MET A 196 -11.44 3.17 -17.36
C MET A 196 -11.55 1.90 -18.21
N LYS A 197 -12.73 1.30 -18.24
CA LYS A 197 -13.03 0.17 -19.09
C LYS A 197 -13.20 0.62 -20.53
N VAL A 198 -12.30 0.21 -21.42
CA VAL A 198 -12.29 0.57 -22.84
C VAL A 198 -13.06 -0.44 -23.69
N ALA A 199 -12.96 -1.74 -23.34
CA ALA A 199 -13.69 -2.83 -23.97
C ALA A 199 -14.07 -3.90 -22.92
N LYS A 200 -14.69 -5.01 -23.33
CA LYS A 200 -15.21 -6.06 -22.42
C LYS A 200 -14.21 -6.47 -21.33
N ASN A 201 -12.95 -6.62 -21.69
CA ASN A 201 -11.88 -7.04 -20.77
C ASN A 201 -10.64 -6.13 -20.86
N LEU A 202 -10.69 -5.06 -21.62
CA LEU A 202 -9.59 -4.11 -21.79
C LEU A 202 -9.89 -2.85 -20.96
N SER A 203 -8.93 -2.43 -20.18
CA SER A 203 -9.01 -1.22 -19.35
C SER A 203 -7.76 -0.39 -19.45
N ALA A 204 -7.94 0.93 -19.49
CA ALA A 204 -6.87 1.89 -19.24
C ALA A 204 -6.87 2.21 -17.73
N SER A 205 -5.70 2.36 -17.16
CA SER A 205 -5.53 2.74 -15.75
C SER A 205 -4.51 3.86 -15.61
N TYR A 206 -4.77 4.72 -14.67
CA TYR A 206 -3.84 5.72 -14.18
C TYR A 206 -3.69 5.54 -12.67
N SER A 207 -2.46 5.40 -12.19
CA SER A 207 -2.17 5.38 -10.76
C SER A 207 -1.19 6.50 -10.39
N LEU A 208 -1.42 7.09 -9.22
CA LEU A 208 -0.56 8.09 -8.61
C LEU A 208 -0.37 7.72 -7.14
N ASP A 209 0.85 7.31 -6.79
CA ASP A 209 1.25 7.07 -5.41
C ASP A 209 2.06 8.26 -4.92
N MET A 210 1.79 8.70 -3.69
CA MET A 210 2.50 9.78 -3.00
C MET A 210 2.99 9.26 -1.66
N ILE A 211 4.27 9.49 -1.36
CA ILE A 211 4.90 9.06 -0.12
C ILE A 211 5.66 10.26 0.45
N TYR A 212 5.39 10.60 1.68
CA TYR A 212 6.18 11.50 2.49
C TYR A 212 6.49 10.81 3.82
N ASP A 213 7.76 10.79 4.18
CA ASP A 213 8.25 10.22 5.43
C ASP A 213 9.37 11.15 5.92
N ASP A 214 9.19 11.74 7.08
CA ASP A 214 10.10 12.74 7.64
C ASP A 214 11.45 12.13 8.02
N ASP A 215 11.49 10.86 8.33
CA ASP A 215 12.70 10.12 8.69
C ASP A 215 13.52 9.70 7.45
N VAL A 216 12.90 9.73 6.26
CA VAL A 216 13.54 9.34 5.00
C VAL A 216 14.10 10.56 4.28
N ARG A 217 15.41 10.74 4.35
CA ARG A 217 16.14 11.88 3.80
C ARG A 217 16.72 11.56 2.43
N LEU A 218 16.01 11.91 1.37
CA LEU A 218 16.40 11.64 -0.02
C LEU A 218 16.63 12.89 -0.85
N PHE A 219 16.27 14.07 -0.35
CA PHE A 219 16.26 15.33 -1.07
C PHE A 219 17.26 16.34 -0.54
N GLY A 220 17.48 17.41 -1.31
CA GLY A 220 18.43 18.48 -1.01
C GLY A 220 19.89 18.14 -1.29
N PRO A 221 20.79 19.12 -1.16
CA PRO A 221 22.23 18.92 -1.23
C PRO A 221 22.64 17.90 -0.17
N ASN A 222 23.39 16.87 -0.54
CA ASN A 222 23.81 15.79 0.36
C ASN A 222 22.70 14.87 0.90
N LYS A 223 21.49 14.89 0.34
CA LYS A 223 20.34 14.06 0.78
C LYS A 223 20.04 14.19 2.28
N THR A 224 19.92 15.41 2.73
CA THR A 224 19.69 15.73 4.17
C THR A 224 18.27 16.14 4.49
N SER A 225 17.40 16.28 3.48
CA SER A 225 16.02 16.72 3.66
C SER A 225 15.02 15.64 3.32
N PRO A 226 13.90 15.54 4.06
CA PRO A 226 12.75 14.76 3.64
C PRO A 226 12.07 15.43 2.42
N GLY A 227 11.22 14.71 1.73
CA GLY A 227 10.46 15.28 0.62
C GLY A 227 9.42 14.35 0.07
N LEU A 228 8.43 14.93 -0.62
CA LEU A 228 7.36 14.18 -1.24
C LEU A 228 7.88 13.37 -2.44
N GLN A 229 7.68 12.07 -2.38
CA GLN A 229 8.00 11.14 -3.45
C GLN A 229 6.72 10.84 -4.25
N LEU A 230 6.80 10.96 -5.57
CA LEU A 230 5.68 10.72 -6.48
C LEU A 230 6.01 9.57 -7.43
N LYS A 231 5.08 8.64 -7.56
CA LYS A 231 5.11 7.60 -8.59
C LYS A 231 3.83 7.69 -9.42
N SER A 232 3.97 7.98 -10.69
CA SER A 232 2.85 8.06 -11.65
C SER A 232 3.01 6.96 -12.71
N LEU A 233 1.93 6.23 -12.96
CA LEU A 233 1.91 5.15 -13.95
C LEU A 233 0.62 5.20 -14.76
N ILE A 234 0.75 5.14 -16.09
CA ILE A 234 -0.36 4.94 -17.02
C ILE A 234 -0.18 3.56 -17.64
N GLY A 235 -1.25 2.78 -17.69
CA GLY A 235 -1.21 1.44 -18.24
C GLY A 235 -2.47 1.07 -19.01
N LEU A 236 -2.31 0.13 -19.93
CA LEU A 236 -3.40 -0.62 -20.55
C LEU A 236 -3.32 -2.06 -20.04
N GLY A 237 -4.42 -2.62 -19.63
CA GLY A 237 -4.45 -3.94 -19.03
C GLY A 237 -5.69 -4.75 -19.37
N TYR A 238 -5.53 -6.06 -19.31
CA TYR A 238 -6.62 -7.01 -19.39
C TYR A 238 -7.18 -7.26 -17.99
N ILE A 239 -8.48 -7.02 -17.79
CA ILE A 239 -9.15 -7.23 -16.50
C ILE A 239 -10.20 -8.32 -16.65
N LYS A 240 -10.09 -9.38 -15.82
CA LYS A 240 -11.09 -10.41 -15.67
C LYS A 240 -11.48 -10.50 -14.18
N SER A 241 -12.75 -10.23 -13.87
CA SER A 241 -13.29 -10.41 -12.53
C SER A 241 -13.82 -11.82 -12.35
N LEU A 242 -13.36 -12.51 -11.32
CA LEU A 242 -13.83 -13.83 -10.93
C LEU A 242 -14.64 -13.70 -9.64
N ASN A 243 -15.96 -13.88 -9.73
CA ASN A 243 -16.82 -13.88 -8.56
C ASN A 243 -17.00 -15.32 -8.06
N VAL A 244 -16.32 -15.68 -6.99
CA VAL A 244 -16.51 -16.97 -6.30
C VAL A 244 -17.62 -16.80 -5.27
N LYS A 245 -18.85 -17.14 -5.64
CA LYS A 245 -19.96 -17.27 -4.67
C LYS A 245 -19.78 -18.57 -3.90
N LYS A 246 -19.20 -18.54 -2.70
CA LYS A 246 -19.38 -19.61 -1.73
C LYS A 246 -20.84 -19.54 -1.24
N ARG A 247 -21.68 -20.52 -1.62
CA ARG A 247 -22.90 -20.83 -0.87
C ARG A 247 -22.44 -21.33 0.50
N LEU A 248 -22.55 -20.50 1.52
CA LEU A 248 -22.56 -20.99 2.89
C LEU A 248 -23.81 -21.85 3.02
N ILE A 249 -23.62 -23.16 3.06
CA ILE A 249 -24.67 -24.11 3.45
C ILE A 249 -24.94 -23.80 4.92
N ALA A 250 -26.06 -23.14 5.18
CA ALA A 250 -26.61 -23.03 6.52
C ALA A 250 -26.89 -24.43 7.04
N ARG A 251 -26.16 -24.86 8.06
CA ARG A 251 -26.58 -25.94 8.97
C ARG A 251 -27.05 -25.29 10.27
#